data_8e8899b6e9a3fb6ca5c4cce626ccfef3
#
_entry.id   8e8899b6e9a3fb6ca5c4cce626ccfef3
#
_cell.length_a   1.000
_cell.length_b   1.000
_cell.length_c   1.000
_cell.angle_alpha   90.00
_cell.angle_beta   90.00
_cell.angle_gamma   90.00
#
_symmetry.space_group_name_H-M   'P 1'
#
loop_
_entity.id
_entity.type
_entity.pdbx_description
1 polymer ?
#
loop_
_entity_poly.entity_id
_entity_poly.type
_entity_poly.pdbx_seq_one_letter_code
_entity_poly.pdbx_strand_id
1 'polypeptide(L)'
;KILGVTVKEEAPVTESEINKMLTEGVAMGAFEEEEPILVENIFHLADMNAGDVMTPRTQLKWIDLNSSEEEIMEVLKTANQYRIPVGEDSLDELRGVVNVTDVMVQCLQGEKSLHHVIHSCLKEPLLVPESISLMKLLNTLRNEGVHETIVLDEYGGFSGLVTLHDIMEEI
;
A
#
# COMPACT_ATOMS: atom_id res chain seq x y z
N LYS A 1 -0.29 -61.91 -9.77
CA LYS A 1 -1.25 -61.06 -9.00
C LYS A 1 -0.55 -59.73 -8.72
N ILE A 2 -0.84 -58.74 -9.56
CA ILE A 2 -0.36 -57.38 -9.38
C ILE A 2 -1.41 -56.68 -8.50
N LEU A 3 -1.02 -56.29 -7.30
CA LEU A 3 -1.83 -55.46 -6.42
C LEU A 3 -1.86 -54.06 -6.99
N GLY A 4 -3.00 -53.67 -7.58
CA GLY A 4 -3.26 -52.28 -7.95
C GLY A 4 -3.44 -51.43 -6.66
N VAL A 5 -2.43 -50.64 -6.36
CA VAL A 5 -2.55 -49.55 -5.40
C VAL A 5 -3.29 -48.41 -6.11
N THR A 6 -4.59 -48.27 -5.86
CA THR A 6 -5.34 -47.09 -6.22
C THR A 6 -4.87 -45.98 -5.30
N VAL A 7 -4.06 -45.06 -5.82
CA VAL A 7 -3.79 -43.79 -5.21
C VAL A 7 -5.15 -43.06 -5.23
N LYS A 8 -5.81 -42.94 -4.08
CA LYS A 8 -6.90 -42.00 -3.89
C LYS A 8 -6.30 -40.63 -4.15
N GLU A 9 -6.67 -39.97 -5.23
CA GLU A 9 -6.50 -38.50 -5.32
C GLU A 9 -7.29 -37.90 -4.16
N GLU A 10 -6.56 -37.46 -3.13
CA GLU A 10 -7.17 -36.67 -2.08
C GLU A 10 -7.65 -35.36 -2.75
N ALA A 11 -8.92 -35.03 -2.55
CA ALA A 11 -9.45 -33.76 -3.01
C ALA A 11 -8.59 -32.62 -2.46
N PRO A 12 -8.30 -31.57 -3.26
CA PRO A 12 -7.49 -30.45 -2.80
C PRO A 12 -8.15 -29.84 -1.54
N VAL A 13 -7.34 -29.62 -0.52
CA VAL A 13 -7.78 -28.96 0.72
C VAL A 13 -8.31 -27.57 0.39
N THR A 14 -9.51 -27.26 0.83
CA THR A 14 -10.18 -25.96 0.62
C THR A 14 -9.98 -25.03 1.82
N GLU A 15 -10.13 -23.72 1.64
CA GLU A 15 -10.12 -22.73 2.73
C GLU A 15 -11.15 -23.07 3.81
N SER A 16 -12.34 -23.56 3.40
CA SER A 16 -13.39 -24.00 4.32
C SER A 16 -12.96 -25.18 5.21
N GLU A 17 -12.17 -26.11 4.67
CA GLU A 17 -11.63 -27.22 5.45
C GLU A 17 -10.53 -26.75 6.42
N ILE A 18 -9.69 -25.81 6.00
CA ILE A 18 -8.69 -25.19 6.88
C ILE A 18 -9.38 -24.47 8.04
N ASN A 19 -10.38 -23.63 7.76
CA ASN A 19 -11.13 -22.90 8.78
C ASN A 19 -11.84 -23.83 9.76
N LYS A 20 -12.36 -24.95 9.28
CA LYS A 20 -12.96 -25.99 10.15
C LYS A 20 -11.90 -26.61 11.07
N MET A 21 -10.73 -26.96 10.55
CA MET A 21 -9.63 -27.52 11.34
C MET A 21 -9.15 -26.53 12.42
N LEU A 22 -9.06 -25.25 12.09
CA LEU A 22 -8.68 -24.20 13.03
C LEU A 22 -9.72 -24.07 14.15
N THR A 23 -11.02 -24.05 13.80
CA THR A 23 -12.12 -23.99 14.78
C THR A 23 -12.12 -25.20 15.72
N GLU A 24 -11.90 -26.41 15.19
CA GLU A 24 -11.75 -27.62 15.99
C GLU A 24 -10.52 -27.56 16.91
N GLY A 25 -9.41 -26.97 16.43
CA GLY A 25 -8.18 -26.76 17.20
C GLY A 25 -8.38 -25.80 18.37
N VAL A 26 -9.15 -24.71 18.19
CA VAL A 26 -9.55 -23.80 19.29
C VAL A 26 -10.36 -24.56 20.35
N ALA A 27 -11.34 -25.37 19.93
CA ALA A 27 -12.16 -26.16 20.86
C ALA A 27 -11.36 -27.19 21.67
N MET A 28 -10.21 -27.62 21.13
CA MET A 28 -9.27 -28.53 21.81
C MET A 28 -8.19 -27.78 22.61
N GLY A 29 -8.16 -26.45 22.61
CA GLY A 29 -7.15 -25.63 23.26
C GLY A 29 -5.77 -25.66 22.56
N ALA A 30 -5.72 -26.03 21.29
CA ALA A 30 -4.49 -26.05 20.49
C ALA A 30 -4.18 -24.67 19.86
N PHE A 31 -5.22 -23.84 19.66
CA PHE A 31 -5.15 -22.48 19.10
C PHE A 31 -5.89 -21.50 20.01
N GLU A 32 -5.48 -20.22 19.94
CA GLU A 32 -6.17 -19.09 20.56
C GLU A 32 -7.41 -18.72 19.73
N GLU A 33 -8.41 -18.03 20.33
CA GLU A 33 -9.66 -17.67 19.65
C GLU A 33 -9.47 -16.71 18.47
N GLU A 34 -8.41 -15.89 18.51
CA GLU A 34 -8.06 -14.89 17.48
C GLU A 34 -7.34 -15.48 16.27
N GLU A 35 -6.65 -16.63 16.41
CA GLU A 35 -5.82 -17.20 15.33
C GLU A 35 -6.61 -17.60 14.07
N PRO A 36 -7.81 -18.22 14.16
CA PRO A 36 -8.64 -18.49 12.97
C PRO A 36 -9.04 -17.21 12.24
N ILE A 37 -9.32 -16.12 12.94
CA ILE A 37 -9.71 -14.83 12.37
C ILE A 37 -8.55 -14.27 11.53
N LEU A 38 -7.33 -14.31 12.05
CA LEU A 38 -6.14 -13.86 11.32
C LEU A 38 -5.91 -14.67 10.04
N VAL A 39 -6.14 -15.98 10.07
CA VAL A 39 -6.01 -16.84 8.88
C VAL A 39 -7.08 -16.50 7.85
N GLU A 40 -8.33 -16.25 8.26
CA GLU A 40 -9.41 -15.81 7.38
C GLU A 40 -9.10 -14.47 6.73
N ASN A 41 -8.58 -13.49 7.49
CA ASN A 41 -8.15 -12.20 6.97
C ASN A 41 -7.00 -12.34 5.96
N ILE A 42 -6.05 -13.28 6.17
CA ILE A 42 -4.98 -13.57 5.19
C ILE A 42 -5.55 -14.13 3.88
N PHE A 43 -6.56 -15.01 3.93
CA PHE A 43 -7.24 -15.48 2.72
C PHE A 43 -7.94 -14.35 2.00
N HIS A 44 -8.67 -13.49 2.74
CA HIS A 44 -9.30 -12.30 2.18
C HIS A 44 -8.28 -11.38 1.51
N LEU A 45 -7.17 -11.09 2.19
CA LEU A 45 -6.08 -10.27 1.64
C LEU A 45 -5.53 -10.83 0.32
N ALA A 46 -5.49 -12.17 0.17
CA ALA A 46 -4.99 -12.81 -1.05
C ALA A 46 -5.87 -12.56 -2.27
N ASP A 47 -7.15 -12.30 -2.06
CA ASP A 47 -8.14 -12.01 -3.12
C ASP A 47 -8.24 -10.53 -3.48
N MET A 48 -7.68 -9.63 -2.64
CA MET A 48 -7.73 -8.18 -2.83
C MET A 48 -6.61 -7.66 -3.73
N ASN A 49 -6.86 -6.52 -4.36
CA ASN A 49 -5.93 -5.78 -5.19
C ASN A 49 -5.63 -4.38 -4.60
N ALA A 50 -4.62 -3.70 -5.13
CA ALA A 50 -4.24 -2.36 -4.68
C ALA A 50 -5.39 -1.36 -4.79
N GLY A 51 -6.21 -1.47 -5.84
CA GLY A 51 -7.39 -0.61 -6.04
C GLY A 51 -8.45 -0.73 -4.94
N ASP A 52 -8.51 -1.88 -4.24
CA ASP A 52 -9.51 -2.13 -3.19
C ASP A 52 -9.21 -1.39 -1.89
N VAL A 53 -7.91 -1.14 -1.60
CA VAL A 53 -7.44 -0.54 -0.34
C VAL A 53 -6.79 0.83 -0.49
N MET A 54 -6.56 1.29 -1.73
CA MET A 54 -5.88 2.57 -1.96
C MET A 54 -6.68 3.75 -1.40
N THR A 55 -5.98 4.75 -0.90
CA THR A 55 -6.54 6.08 -0.73
C THR A 55 -6.70 6.73 -2.11
N PRO A 56 -7.93 7.00 -2.56
CA PRO A 56 -8.18 7.56 -3.90
C PRO A 56 -7.56 8.95 -4.06
N ARG A 57 -7.18 9.32 -5.30
CA ARG A 57 -6.61 10.63 -5.63
C ARG A 57 -7.43 11.83 -5.11
N THR A 58 -8.74 11.69 -5.04
CA THR A 58 -9.65 12.75 -4.57
C THR A 58 -9.57 13.03 -3.08
N GLN A 59 -9.00 12.10 -2.31
CA GLN A 59 -8.83 12.22 -0.86
C GLN A 59 -7.39 12.55 -0.46
N LEU A 60 -6.45 12.49 -1.40
CA LEU A 60 -5.04 12.78 -1.15
C LEU A 60 -4.76 14.29 -1.17
N LYS A 61 -3.88 14.72 -0.27
CA LYS A 61 -3.21 16.00 -0.39
C LYS A 61 -2.01 15.85 -1.30
N TRP A 62 -1.79 16.80 -2.17
CA TRP A 62 -0.66 16.80 -3.10
C TRP A 62 -0.13 18.24 -3.28
N ILE A 63 1.11 18.37 -3.70
CA ILE A 63 1.76 19.64 -3.97
C ILE A 63 1.76 19.88 -5.47
N ASP A 64 1.21 21.02 -5.88
CA ASP A 64 1.39 21.54 -7.22
C ASP A 64 2.63 22.45 -7.24
N LEU A 65 3.59 22.15 -8.12
CA LEU A 65 4.81 22.94 -8.27
C LEU A 65 4.55 24.37 -8.76
N ASN A 66 3.39 24.63 -9.35
CA ASN A 66 2.99 25.95 -9.80
C ASN A 66 2.22 26.75 -8.74
N SER A 67 1.90 26.14 -7.58
CA SER A 67 1.26 26.83 -6.47
C SER A 67 2.22 27.79 -5.74
N SER A 68 1.64 28.76 -5.02
CA SER A 68 2.41 29.65 -4.15
C SER A 68 3.04 28.90 -2.96
N GLU A 69 4.10 29.49 -2.37
CA GLU A 69 4.74 28.90 -1.19
C GLU A 69 3.78 28.81 0.01
N GLU A 70 2.80 29.71 0.12
CA GLU A 70 1.75 29.71 1.14
C GLU A 70 0.83 28.49 0.97
N GLU A 71 0.42 28.18 -0.26
CA GLU A 71 -0.43 27.02 -0.58
C GLU A 71 0.33 25.70 -0.33
N ILE A 72 1.59 25.61 -0.77
CA ILE A 72 2.45 24.46 -0.50
C ILE A 72 2.61 24.25 1.01
N MET A 73 2.86 25.33 1.77
CA MET A 73 2.97 25.26 3.22
C MET A 73 1.68 24.78 3.88
N GLU A 74 0.51 25.18 3.36
CA GLU A 74 -0.78 24.73 3.87
C GLU A 74 -0.98 23.22 3.61
N VAL A 75 -0.60 22.72 2.44
CA VAL A 75 -0.59 21.28 2.15
C VAL A 75 0.31 20.55 3.15
N LEU A 76 1.54 21.00 3.35
CA LEU A 76 2.48 20.38 4.28
C LEU A 76 1.98 20.34 5.73
N LYS A 77 1.23 21.36 6.18
CA LYS A 77 0.67 21.44 7.53
C LYS A 77 -0.56 20.54 7.73
N THR A 78 -1.34 20.34 6.67
CA THR A 78 -2.65 19.67 6.74
C THR A 78 -2.65 18.26 6.20
N ALA A 79 -1.57 17.83 5.55
CA ALA A 79 -1.44 16.46 5.05
C ALA A 79 -1.30 15.47 6.21
N ASN A 80 -2.08 14.40 6.15
CA ASN A 80 -1.98 13.27 7.09
C ASN A 80 -0.99 12.20 6.61
N GLN A 81 -0.46 12.35 5.38
CA GLN A 81 0.48 11.43 4.75
C GLN A 81 1.93 11.79 5.12
N TYR A 82 2.78 10.79 5.28
CA TYR A 82 4.23 10.99 5.46
C TYR A 82 4.92 11.42 4.17
N ARG A 83 4.45 10.94 3.04
CA ARG A 83 4.89 11.35 1.71
C ARG A 83 3.74 11.98 0.96
N ILE A 84 4.06 13.07 0.28
CA ILE A 84 3.09 13.86 -0.46
C ILE A 84 3.44 13.75 -1.94
N PRO A 85 2.50 13.33 -2.80
CA PRO A 85 2.68 13.40 -4.24
C PRO A 85 2.91 14.83 -4.69
N VAL A 86 3.80 15.00 -5.66
CA VAL A 86 4.13 16.30 -6.27
C VAL A 86 3.87 16.22 -7.75
N GLY A 87 3.03 17.11 -8.25
CA GLY A 87 2.68 17.21 -9.65
C GLY A 87 2.89 18.62 -10.21
N GLU A 88 2.56 18.81 -11.45
CA GLU A 88 2.59 20.09 -12.15
C GLU A 88 1.23 20.29 -12.81
N ASP A 89 0.45 21.26 -12.32
CA ASP A 89 -0.94 21.55 -12.71
C ASP A 89 -1.95 20.42 -12.39
N SER A 90 -1.51 19.15 -12.38
CA SER A 90 -2.34 18.01 -12.03
C SER A 90 -1.50 16.82 -11.52
N LEU A 91 -2.15 15.85 -10.87
CA LEU A 91 -1.51 14.59 -10.46
C LEU A 91 -1.24 13.66 -11.65
N ASP A 92 -1.83 13.90 -12.81
CA ASP A 92 -1.53 13.13 -14.02
C ASP A 92 -0.15 13.53 -14.60
N GLU A 93 0.33 14.74 -14.26
CA GLU A 93 1.70 15.20 -14.49
C GLU A 93 2.57 15.02 -13.25
N LEU A 94 2.58 13.79 -12.71
CA LEU A 94 3.34 13.46 -11.52
C LEU A 94 4.84 13.68 -11.74
N ARG A 95 5.49 14.43 -10.85
CA ARG A 95 6.92 14.70 -10.85
C ARG A 95 7.69 13.86 -9.82
N GLY A 96 7.01 13.37 -8.81
CA GLY A 96 7.61 12.55 -7.77
C GLY A 96 6.83 12.58 -6.46
N VAL A 97 7.49 12.20 -5.39
CA VAL A 97 6.99 12.32 -4.02
C VAL A 97 8.01 13.01 -3.14
N VAL A 98 7.55 13.72 -2.12
CA VAL A 98 8.42 14.29 -1.09
C VAL A 98 8.04 13.73 0.28
N ASN A 99 9.05 13.48 1.12
CA ASN A 99 8.83 13.14 2.52
C ASN A 99 8.70 14.44 3.33
N VAL A 100 7.61 14.59 4.06
CA VAL A 100 7.34 15.78 4.89
C VAL A 100 8.49 16.06 5.86
N THR A 101 9.07 15.03 6.46
CA THR A 101 10.20 15.17 7.40
C THR A 101 11.44 15.71 6.70
N ASP A 102 11.78 15.19 5.50
CA ASP A 102 12.94 15.67 4.73
C ASP A 102 12.79 17.15 4.37
N VAL A 103 11.59 17.55 3.93
CA VAL A 103 11.25 18.96 3.62
C VAL A 103 11.41 19.84 4.86
N MET A 104 10.85 19.41 6.01
CA MET A 104 10.92 20.18 7.27
C MET A 104 12.36 20.33 7.74
N VAL A 105 13.19 19.29 7.65
CA VAL A 105 14.61 19.36 8.03
C VAL A 105 15.35 20.38 7.17
N GLN A 106 15.13 20.40 5.86
CA GLN A 106 15.78 21.38 4.97
C GLN A 106 15.32 22.82 5.24
N CYS A 107 14.02 23.02 5.49
CA CYS A 107 13.51 24.34 5.89
C CYS A 107 14.19 24.84 7.18
N LEU A 108 14.39 23.98 8.17
CA LEU A 108 15.07 24.32 9.43
C LEU A 108 16.56 24.62 9.27
N GLN A 109 17.19 24.09 8.23
CA GLN A 109 18.61 24.39 7.91
C GLN A 109 18.81 25.76 7.27
N GLY A 110 17.74 26.50 7.03
CA GLY A 110 17.81 27.91 6.58
C GLY A 110 17.68 28.09 5.07
N GLU A 111 17.26 27.07 4.34
CA GLU A 111 16.87 27.22 2.92
C GLU A 111 15.66 28.16 2.82
N LYS A 112 15.77 29.19 1.97
CA LYS A 112 14.81 30.29 1.95
C LYS A 112 13.64 30.08 0.99
N SER A 113 13.82 29.25 -0.06
CA SER A 113 12.79 28.98 -1.07
C SER A 113 12.20 27.60 -0.85
N LEU A 114 10.89 27.55 -0.55
CA LEU A 114 10.19 26.29 -0.37
C LEU A 114 10.13 25.47 -1.68
N HIS A 115 10.01 26.13 -2.83
CA HIS A 115 10.09 25.45 -4.13
C HIS A 115 11.43 24.75 -4.33
N HIS A 116 12.54 25.42 -3.97
CA HIS A 116 13.87 24.80 -4.06
C HIS A 116 13.98 23.59 -3.11
N VAL A 117 13.44 23.69 -1.90
CA VAL A 117 13.38 22.57 -0.94
C VAL A 117 12.59 21.40 -1.52
N ILE A 118 11.38 21.67 -2.06
CA ILE A 118 10.55 20.62 -2.68
C ILE A 118 11.32 19.92 -3.80
N HIS A 119 11.92 20.68 -4.73
CA HIS A 119 12.70 20.09 -5.82
C HIS A 119 13.89 19.25 -5.33
N SER A 120 14.59 19.69 -4.29
CA SER A 120 15.74 18.95 -3.73
C SER A 120 15.35 17.69 -2.98
N CYS A 121 14.11 17.62 -2.47
CA CYS A 121 13.56 16.49 -1.72
C CYS A 121 12.79 15.51 -2.61
N LEU A 122 12.56 15.83 -3.90
CA LEU A 122 11.83 14.96 -4.82
C LEU A 122 12.52 13.60 -4.93
N LYS A 123 11.70 12.55 -4.80
CA LYS A 123 12.12 11.16 -5.00
C LYS A 123 11.19 10.50 -6.02
N GLU A 124 11.74 9.57 -6.77
CA GLU A 124 10.96 8.73 -7.67
C GLU A 124 10.09 7.77 -6.84
N PRO A 125 8.78 7.72 -7.06
CA PRO A 125 7.89 6.81 -6.36
C PRO A 125 7.93 5.41 -6.97
N LEU A 126 7.62 4.40 -6.18
CA LEU A 126 7.23 3.10 -6.70
C LEU A 126 5.85 3.23 -7.36
N LEU A 127 5.71 2.72 -8.58
CA LEU A 127 4.46 2.74 -9.35
C LEU A 127 3.95 1.31 -9.53
N VAL A 128 2.66 1.10 -9.29
CA VAL A 128 2.00 -0.19 -9.47
C VAL A 128 0.63 -0.02 -10.13
N PRO A 129 0.13 -1.02 -10.89
CA PRO A 129 -1.23 -0.97 -11.41
C PRO A 129 -2.26 -1.27 -10.30
N GLU A 130 -3.51 -0.77 -10.43
CA GLU A 130 -4.63 -1.08 -9.52
C GLU A 130 -4.86 -2.58 -9.35
N SER A 131 -4.65 -3.35 -10.40
CA SER A 131 -4.89 -4.79 -10.45
C SER A 131 -3.82 -5.64 -9.78
N ILE A 132 -2.76 -5.06 -9.21
CA ILE A 132 -1.74 -5.84 -8.49
C ILE A 132 -2.36 -6.42 -7.22
N SER A 133 -2.22 -7.76 -7.00
CA SER A 133 -2.70 -8.37 -5.76
C SER A 133 -1.95 -7.84 -4.54
N LEU A 134 -2.64 -7.68 -3.40
CA LEU A 134 -2.03 -7.15 -2.18
C LEU A 134 -0.86 -8.00 -1.68
N MET A 135 -0.93 -9.33 -1.83
CA MET A 135 0.19 -10.22 -1.50
C MET A 135 1.44 -9.92 -2.33
N LYS A 136 1.28 -9.66 -3.63
CA LYS A 136 2.39 -9.28 -4.51
C LYS A 136 2.89 -7.89 -4.19
N LEU A 137 1.98 -6.94 -3.91
CA LEU A 137 2.32 -5.59 -3.52
C LEU A 137 3.13 -5.57 -2.23
N LEU A 138 2.70 -6.30 -1.20
CA LEU A 138 3.42 -6.43 0.07
C LEU A 138 4.86 -6.92 -0.13
N ASN A 139 5.04 -7.94 -0.96
CA ASN A 139 6.38 -8.45 -1.31
C ASN A 139 7.20 -7.40 -2.08
N THR A 140 6.58 -6.64 -2.98
CA THR A 140 7.25 -5.59 -3.75
C THR A 140 7.71 -4.47 -2.83
N LEU A 141 6.84 -3.94 -1.96
CA LEU A 141 7.18 -2.91 -0.97
C LEU A 141 8.35 -3.35 -0.09
N ARG A 142 8.32 -4.61 0.38
CA ARG A 142 9.39 -5.18 1.20
C ARG A 142 10.73 -5.27 0.45
N ASN A 143 10.73 -5.71 -0.80
CA ASN A 143 11.94 -5.89 -1.60
C ASN A 143 12.58 -4.55 -1.98
N GLU A 144 11.75 -3.55 -2.31
CA GLU A 144 12.19 -2.18 -2.64
C GLU A 144 12.55 -1.35 -1.38
N GLY A 145 12.22 -1.84 -0.19
CA GLY A 145 12.48 -1.14 1.08
C GLY A 145 11.68 0.15 1.22
N VAL A 146 10.50 0.21 0.59
CA VAL A 146 9.57 1.35 0.67
C VAL A 146 8.29 0.95 1.39
N HIS A 147 7.60 1.93 1.97
CA HIS A 147 6.40 1.68 2.77
C HIS A 147 5.11 2.16 2.10
N GLU A 148 5.22 2.67 0.87
CA GLU A 148 4.09 3.19 0.11
C GLU A 148 4.37 3.14 -1.38
N THR A 149 3.32 3.18 -2.17
CA THR A 149 3.37 3.16 -3.63
C THR A 149 2.25 4.00 -4.22
N ILE A 150 2.49 4.54 -5.40
CA ILE A 150 1.47 5.18 -6.22
C ILE A 150 0.81 4.14 -7.09
N VAL A 151 -0.50 4.19 -7.13
CA VAL A 151 -1.36 3.29 -7.91
C VAL A 151 -1.79 4.00 -9.19
N LEU A 152 -1.62 3.31 -10.31
CA LEU A 152 -1.97 3.79 -11.63
C LEU A 152 -3.15 3.01 -12.21
N ASP A 153 -4.02 3.70 -12.95
CA ASP A 153 -5.10 3.09 -13.73
C ASP A 153 -4.57 2.38 -15.00
N GLU A 154 -5.46 1.82 -15.81
CA GLU A 154 -5.14 1.07 -17.02
C GLU A 154 -4.55 1.98 -18.13
N TYR A 155 -4.70 3.29 -18.01
CA TYR A 155 -4.20 4.29 -18.94
C TYR A 155 -2.91 4.95 -18.47
N GLY A 156 -2.43 4.57 -17.28
CA GLY A 156 -1.24 5.16 -16.64
C GLY A 156 -1.53 6.45 -15.88
N GLY A 157 -2.80 6.79 -15.66
CA GLY A 157 -3.22 7.93 -14.84
C GLY A 157 -3.07 7.64 -13.35
N PHE A 158 -2.87 8.70 -12.57
CA PHE A 158 -2.76 8.59 -11.10
C PHE A 158 -4.13 8.27 -10.49
N SER A 159 -4.29 7.09 -9.89
CA SER A 159 -5.51 6.65 -9.23
C SER A 159 -5.52 6.90 -7.74
N GLY A 160 -4.41 6.61 -7.06
CA GLY A 160 -4.34 6.72 -5.62
C GLY A 160 -2.97 6.36 -5.05
N LEU A 161 -2.95 6.11 -3.75
CA LEU A 161 -1.75 5.74 -3.00
C LEU A 161 -2.11 4.60 -2.05
N VAL A 162 -1.22 3.62 -1.93
CA VAL A 162 -1.31 2.53 -0.93
C VAL A 162 -0.09 2.60 -0.03
N THR A 163 -0.32 2.50 1.26
CA THR A 163 0.73 2.35 2.26
C THR A 163 0.79 0.93 2.81
N LEU A 164 1.90 0.57 3.41
CA LEU A 164 2.01 -0.69 4.16
C LEU A 164 0.98 -0.76 5.30
N HIS A 165 0.62 0.39 5.88
CA HIS A 165 -0.39 0.49 6.93
C HIS A 165 -1.76 0.05 6.42
N ASP A 166 -2.19 0.56 5.25
CA ASP A 166 -3.48 0.20 4.64
C ASP A 166 -3.58 -1.33 4.43
N ILE A 167 -2.49 -1.97 3.98
CA ILE A 167 -2.44 -3.44 3.82
C ILE A 167 -2.52 -4.16 5.17
N MET A 168 -1.89 -3.60 6.22
CA MET A 168 -1.89 -4.21 7.56
C MET A 168 -3.23 -4.06 8.28
N GLU A 169 -4.05 -3.06 7.93
CA GLU A 169 -5.40 -2.88 8.46
C GLU A 169 -6.38 -3.96 7.99
N GLU A 170 -6.04 -4.66 6.88
CA GLU A 170 -6.86 -5.77 6.35
C GLU A 170 -6.53 -7.14 7.00
N ILE A 171 -5.52 -7.19 7.87
CA ILE A 171 -5.10 -8.40 8.60
C ILE A 171 -5.62 -8.39 10.03
#